data_6cc2dd4acb99bbde03a695e832753d79
#
_entry.id   6cc2dd4acb99bbde03a695e832753d79
#
_cell.length_a   1.000
_cell.length_b   1.000
_cell.length_c   1.000
_cell.angle_alpha   90.00
_cell.angle_beta   90.00
_cell.angle_gamma   90.00
#
_symmetry.space_group_name_H-M   'P 1'
#
loop_
_entity.id
_entity.type
_entity.pdbx_description
1 polymer ?
#
loop_
_entity_poly.entity_id
_entity_poly.type
_entity_poly.pdbx_seq_one_letter_code
_entity_poly.pdbx_strand_id
1 'polypeptide(L)'
;MTIYSITLFFAPTFVLFAWISDWFRKRRYKNRILSKKPYSDLEKIGFNKRAIKTNHNSLKDYVLFGEINGCQITFDIDIYKPRIAEFAIYGLTNNLNSKDYLQKAQEYDYSNIDFTRYSFTKKIDTRKEKLNSIQELEKILTELTHIVKKEKYEPIPITEAKPVGNTL
;
A
#
# COMPACT_ATOMS: atom_id res chain seq x y z
N MET A 1 46.85 -3.70 6.97
CA MET A 1 45.43 -3.35 6.80
C MET A 1 44.64 -4.38 7.61
N THR A 2 44.09 -3.96 8.75
CA THR A 2 43.44 -4.87 9.72
C THR A 2 42.05 -5.26 9.22
N ILE A 3 41.59 -6.49 9.51
CA ILE A 3 40.28 -7.03 9.15
C ILE A 3 39.12 -6.07 9.52
N TYR A 4 39.27 -5.32 10.60
CA TYR A 4 38.35 -4.26 11.05
C TYR A 4 38.17 -3.10 10.06
N SER A 5 39.21 -2.73 9.34
CA SER A 5 39.13 -1.64 8.35
C SER A 5 38.37 -2.05 7.10
N ILE A 6 38.44 -3.34 6.74
CA ILE A 6 37.74 -3.91 5.59
C ILE A 6 36.24 -3.98 5.89
N THR A 7 35.85 -4.49 7.07
CA THR A 7 34.43 -4.60 7.48
C THR A 7 33.76 -3.23 7.60
N LEU A 8 34.49 -2.22 8.08
CA LEU A 8 33.93 -0.86 8.27
C LEU A 8 33.61 -0.17 6.94
N PHE A 9 34.34 -0.50 5.86
CA PHE A 9 34.11 0.07 4.54
C PHE A 9 33.05 -0.71 3.73
N PHE A 10 33.04 -2.05 3.85
CA PHE A 10 32.16 -2.89 3.05
C PHE A 10 30.71 -2.95 3.59
N ALA A 11 30.50 -2.85 4.92
CA ALA A 11 29.19 -2.92 5.51
C ALA A 11 28.23 -1.79 5.03
N PRO A 12 28.61 -0.49 5.09
CA PRO A 12 27.72 0.57 4.60
C PRO A 12 27.51 0.50 3.08
N THR A 13 28.51 0.08 2.31
CA THR A 13 28.39 -0.07 0.86
C THR A 13 27.41 -1.20 0.50
N PHE A 14 27.47 -2.32 1.23
CA PHE A 14 26.55 -3.43 1.05
C PHE A 14 25.11 -3.07 1.41
N VAL A 15 24.90 -2.34 2.52
CA VAL A 15 23.58 -1.85 2.94
C VAL A 15 23.00 -0.90 1.90
N LEU A 16 23.81 0.03 1.38
CA LEU A 16 23.40 0.96 0.33
C LEU A 16 23.01 0.21 -0.95
N PHE A 17 23.81 -0.78 -1.36
CA PHE A 17 23.54 -1.59 -2.53
C PHE A 17 22.24 -2.41 -2.38
N ALA A 18 22.04 -3.04 -1.21
CA ALA A 18 20.83 -3.79 -0.91
C ALA A 18 19.59 -2.89 -0.98
N TRP A 19 19.67 -1.69 -0.40
CA TRP A 19 18.59 -0.72 -0.41
C TRP A 19 18.24 -0.20 -1.83
N ILE A 20 19.26 0.15 -2.61
CA ILE A 20 19.09 0.55 -4.02
C ILE A 20 18.47 -0.60 -4.83
N SER A 21 18.96 -1.83 -4.63
CA SER A 21 18.43 -3.03 -5.30
C SER A 21 16.96 -3.26 -4.98
N ASP A 22 16.56 -3.13 -3.71
CA ASP A 22 15.17 -3.25 -3.28
C ASP A 22 14.26 -2.17 -3.90
N TRP A 23 14.75 -0.94 -3.96
CA TRP A 23 14.02 0.15 -4.61
C TRP A 23 13.78 -0.11 -6.10
N PHE A 24 14.83 -0.53 -6.84
CA PHE A 24 14.70 -0.91 -8.25
C PHE A 24 13.75 -2.10 -8.44
N ARG A 25 13.82 -3.09 -7.55
CA ARG A 25 12.94 -4.26 -7.57
C ARG A 25 11.48 -3.85 -7.38
N LYS A 26 11.16 -3.03 -6.36
CA LYS A 26 9.82 -2.50 -6.09
C LYS A 26 9.27 -1.75 -7.32
N ARG A 27 10.06 -0.85 -7.87
CA ARG A 27 9.68 -0.07 -9.05
C ARG A 27 9.41 -0.96 -10.27
N ARG A 28 10.24 -1.96 -10.49
CA ARG A 28 10.07 -2.93 -11.59
C ARG A 28 8.78 -3.74 -11.46
N TYR A 29 8.46 -4.20 -10.26
CA TYR A 29 7.24 -4.94 -9.99
C TYR A 29 6.00 -4.08 -10.14
N LYS A 30 6.03 -2.88 -9.61
CA LYS A 30 4.95 -1.90 -9.74
C LYS A 30 4.65 -1.59 -11.22
N ASN A 31 5.68 -1.29 -11.99
CA ASN A 31 5.53 -1.06 -13.42
C ASN A 31 4.98 -2.28 -14.15
N ARG A 32 5.38 -3.49 -13.76
CA ARG A 32 4.88 -4.74 -14.35
C ARG A 32 3.39 -4.97 -14.08
N ILE A 33 2.89 -4.61 -12.91
CA ILE A 33 1.46 -4.70 -12.61
C ILE A 33 0.71 -3.59 -13.37
N LEU A 34 1.20 -2.35 -13.29
CA LEU A 34 0.60 -1.20 -13.96
C LEU A 34 0.58 -1.28 -15.48
N SER A 35 1.41 -2.11 -16.10
CA SER A 35 1.37 -2.34 -17.55
C SER A 35 0.27 -3.31 -18.00
N LYS A 36 -0.46 -3.91 -17.05
CA LYS A 36 -1.49 -4.91 -17.34
C LYS A 36 -2.88 -4.38 -17.01
N LYS A 37 -3.88 -4.75 -17.81
CA LYS A 37 -5.29 -4.51 -17.46
C LYS A 37 -5.67 -5.34 -16.23
N PRO A 38 -6.55 -4.81 -15.36
CA PRO A 38 -7.16 -3.47 -15.44
C PRO A 38 -6.29 -2.35 -14.86
N TYR A 39 -5.13 -2.64 -14.27
CA TYR A 39 -4.30 -1.68 -13.53
C TYR A 39 -3.71 -0.57 -14.42
N SER A 40 -3.51 -0.84 -15.73
CA SER A 40 -3.10 0.18 -16.70
C SER A 40 -4.16 1.26 -16.93
N ASP A 41 -5.40 0.98 -16.55
CA ASP A 41 -6.55 1.83 -16.77
C ASP A 41 -6.98 2.60 -15.50
N LEU A 42 -6.18 2.55 -14.41
CA LEU A 42 -6.46 3.22 -13.14
C LEU A 42 -6.70 4.73 -13.29
N GLU A 43 -6.03 5.37 -14.25
CA GLU A 43 -6.24 6.80 -14.54
C GLU A 43 -7.68 7.10 -14.98
N LYS A 44 -8.38 6.14 -15.61
CA LYS A 44 -9.78 6.29 -16.05
C LYS A 44 -10.77 6.41 -14.89
N ILE A 45 -10.41 5.90 -13.72
CA ILE A 45 -11.19 6.00 -12.47
C ILE A 45 -10.58 7.00 -11.48
N GLY A 46 -9.78 7.95 -11.98
CA GLY A 46 -9.30 9.09 -11.21
C GLY A 46 -8.01 8.88 -10.44
N PHE A 47 -7.29 7.76 -10.63
CA PHE A 47 -5.99 7.58 -9.99
C PHE A 47 -4.90 8.38 -10.69
N ASN A 48 -4.14 9.15 -9.89
CA ASN A 48 -3.05 9.99 -10.35
C ASN A 48 -1.75 9.67 -9.59
N LYS A 49 -0.60 9.94 -10.22
CA LYS A 49 0.70 9.82 -9.56
C LYS A 49 0.93 11.01 -8.64
N ARG A 50 1.18 10.75 -7.36
CA ARG A 50 1.61 11.77 -6.39
C ARG A 50 2.95 11.40 -5.77
N ALA A 51 3.84 12.38 -5.65
CA ALA A 51 5.07 12.22 -4.91
C ALA A 51 4.75 12.19 -3.40
N ILE A 52 5.21 11.14 -2.71
CA ILE A 52 5.15 11.12 -1.25
C ILE A 52 6.27 11.99 -0.74
N LYS A 53 5.93 12.97 0.10
CA LYS A 53 6.92 13.65 0.95
C LYS A 53 7.30 12.68 2.08
N THR A 54 8.31 11.86 1.86
CA THR A 54 8.93 11.14 2.97
C THR A 54 9.86 12.09 3.71
N ASN A 55 9.89 12.03 5.03
CA ASN A 55 10.85 12.81 5.85
C ASN A 55 12.31 12.39 5.60
N HIS A 56 12.55 11.32 4.88
CA HIS A 56 13.85 10.92 4.38
C HIS A 56 13.99 11.43 2.94
N ASN A 57 14.89 12.36 2.74
CA ASN A 57 15.22 13.04 1.47
C ASN A 57 15.73 12.12 0.35
N SER A 58 15.57 10.83 0.48
CA SER A 58 16.14 9.86 -0.41
C SER A 58 15.08 9.22 -1.29
N LEU A 59 15.21 9.47 -2.57
CA LEU A 59 14.49 8.83 -3.67
C LEU A 59 12.97 9.05 -3.62
N LYS A 60 12.52 10.04 -4.37
CA LYS A 60 11.10 10.32 -4.62
C LYS A 60 10.41 9.08 -5.18
N ASP A 61 9.77 8.31 -4.33
CA ASP A 61 8.83 7.28 -4.79
C ASP A 61 7.46 7.94 -5.01
N TYR A 62 6.72 7.45 -5.98
CA TYR A 62 5.36 7.92 -6.22
C TYR A 62 4.36 6.86 -5.77
N VAL A 63 3.26 7.30 -5.20
CA VAL A 63 2.08 6.50 -4.95
C VAL A 63 1.02 6.87 -5.97
N LEU A 64 0.34 5.88 -6.50
CA LEU A 64 -0.89 6.13 -7.23
C LEU A 64 -2.00 6.38 -6.23
N PHE A 65 -2.78 7.39 -6.51
CA PHE A 65 -3.75 7.94 -5.60
C PHE A 65 -5.03 8.27 -6.36
N GLY A 66 -6.15 7.81 -5.86
CA GLY A 66 -7.47 8.06 -6.41
C GLY A 66 -8.48 8.40 -5.32
N GLU A 67 -9.67 8.82 -5.73
CA GLU A 67 -10.79 9.09 -4.84
C GLU A 67 -12.04 8.39 -5.34
N ILE A 68 -12.66 7.57 -4.48
CA ILE A 68 -13.90 6.87 -4.75
C ILE A 68 -14.84 7.08 -3.58
N ASN A 69 -16.06 7.56 -3.85
CA ASN A 69 -17.10 7.81 -2.84
C ASN A 69 -16.64 8.71 -1.68
N GLY A 70 -15.77 9.69 -1.94
CA GLY A 70 -15.21 10.58 -0.93
C GLY A 70 -14.13 9.94 -0.05
N CYS A 71 -13.69 8.71 -0.34
CA CYS A 71 -12.57 8.08 0.30
C CYS A 71 -11.33 8.14 -0.59
N GLN A 72 -10.23 8.63 -0.04
CA GLN A 72 -8.95 8.63 -0.72
C GLN A 72 -8.31 7.25 -0.65
N ILE A 73 -7.93 6.69 -1.80
CA ILE A 73 -7.39 5.35 -1.93
C ILE A 73 -5.98 5.44 -2.52
N THR A 74 -5.02 4.79 -1.87
CA THR A 74 -3.69 4.61 -2.44
C THR A 74 -3.58 3.25 -3.11
N PHE A 75 -2.82 3.20 -4.19
CA PHE A 75 -2.38 1.94 -4.79
C PHE A 75 -0.87 1.76 -4.60
N ASP A 76 -0.50 0.61 -4.09
CA ASP A 76 0.89 0.15 -4.07
C ASP A 76 0.96 -1.36 -4.35
N ILE A 77 2.16 -1.94 -4.27
CA ILE A 77 2.39 -3.38 -4.37
C ILE A 77 3.13 -3.86 -3.13
N ASP A 78 2.84 -5.08 -2.72
CA ASP A 78 3.65 -5.76 -1.70
C ASP A 78 5.03 -6.08 -2.28
N ILE A 79 6.08 -5.49 -1.72
CA ILE A 79 7.47 -5.70 -2.18
C ILE A 79 7.97 -7.13 -1.96
N TYR A 80 7.43 -7.82 -0.95
CA TYR A 80 7.79 -9.21 -0.64
C TYR A 80 6.95 -10.19 -1.45
N LYS A 81 5.74 -9.78 -1.81
CA LYS A 81 4.81 -10.54 -2.65
C LYS A 81 4.43 -9.72 -3.89
N PRO A 82 5.33 -9.55 -4.87
CA PRO A 82 5.16 -8.61 -6.00
C PRO A 82 4.00 -8.92 -6.95
N ARG A 83 3.21 -9.93 -6.64
CA ARG A 83 1.94 -10.27 -7.29
C ARG A 83 0.72 -9.70 -6.58
N ILE A 84 0.89 -9.16 -5.37
CA ILE A 84 -0.19 -8.58 -4.59
C ILE A 84 -0.27 -7.09 -4.90
N ALA A 85 -1.41 -6.66 -5.42
CA ALA A 85 -1.79 -5.27 -5.55
C ALA A 85 -2.53 -4.85 -4.28
N GLU A 86 -2.14 -3.73 -3.68
CA GLU A 86 -2.67 -3.23 -2.43
C GLU A 86 -3.37 -1.89 -2.66
N PHE A 87 -4.64 -1.81 -2.24
CA PHE A 87 -5.43 -0.59 -2.24
C PHE A 87 -5.77 -0.23 -0.80
N ALA A 88 -5.21 0.87 -0.30
CA ALA A 88 -5.36 1.25 1.08
C ALA A 88 -6.15 2.56 1.24
N ILE A 89 -7.07 2.56 2.22
CA ILE A 89 -7.73 3.74 2.74
C ILE A 89 -7.17 3.98 4.14
N TYR A 90 -6.61 5.15 4.38
CA TYR A 90 -6.08 5.54 5.68
C TYR A 90 -7.13 6.28 6.49
N GLY A 91 -7.12 6.08 7.80
CA GLY A 91 -8.06 6.73 8.70
C GLY A 91 -7.79 6.35 10.15
N LEU A 92 -8.67 6.77 11.05
CA LEU A 92 -8.63 6.44 12.47
C LEU A 92 -9.92 5.73 12.88
N THR A 93 -9.76 4.68 13.68
CA THR A 93 -10.88 4.12 14.43
C THR A 93 -10.71 4.51 15.88
N ASN A 94 -11.53 5.44 16.34
CA ASN A 94 -11.45 5.93 17.72
C ASN A 94 -12.16 5.02 18.74
N ASN A 95 -12.95 4.03 18.31
CA ASN A 95 -13.95 3.37 19.15
C ASN A 95 -13.79 1.85 19.29
N LEU A 96 -12.70 1.24 18.84
CA LEU A 96 -12.51 -0.20 18.98
C LEU A 96 -11.59 -0.52 20.17
N ASN A 97 -12.11 -1.30 21.12
CA ASN A 97 -11.26 -1.92 22.12
C ASN A 97 -10.40 -3.04 21.48
N SER A 98 -9.37 -3.51 22.19
CA SER A 98 -8.40 -4.45 21.62
C SER A 98 -9.01 -5.81 21.21
N LYS A 99 -10.07 -6.26 21.89
CA LYS A 99 -10.75 -7.54 21.55
C LYS A 99 -11.56 -7.40 20.27
N ASP A 100 -12.38 -6.35 20.17
CA ASP A 100 -13.20 -6.08 18.98
C ASP A 100 -12.34 -5.88 17.75
N TYR A 101 -11.18 -5.23 17.92
CA TYR A 101 -10.20 -5.05 16.88
C TYR A 101 -9.70 -6.39 16.32
N LEU A 102 -9.26 -7.32 17.18
CA LEU A 102 -8.74 -8.62 16.75
C LEU A 102 -9.81 -9.47 16.07
N GLN A 103 -11.03 -9.46 16.59
CA GLN A 103 -12.16 -10.18 15.99
C GLN A 103 -12.46 -9.64 14.59
N LYS A 104 -12.56 -8.33 14.42
CA LYS A 104 -12.79 -7.69 13.12
C LYS A 104 -11.65 -7.90 12.14
N ALA A 105 -10.41 -7.85 12.60
CA ALA A 105 -9.26 -8.12 11.76
C ALA A 105 -9.31 -9.55 11.18
N GLN A 106 -9.71 -10.54 11.98
CA GLN A 106 -9.91 -11.92 11.52
C GLN A 106 -11.08 -12.04 10.55
N GLU A 107 -12.22 -11.37 10.80
CA GLU A 107 -13.38 -11.36 9.92
C GLU A 107 -13.02 -10.82 8.52
N TYR A 108 -12.26 -9.72 8.46
CA TYR A 108 -11.88 -9.11 7.20
C TYR A 108 -10.76 -9.84 6.46
N ASP A 109 -9.91 -10.59 7.15
CA ASP A 109 -8.83 -11.38 6.53
C ASP A 109 -9.37 -12.40 5.52
N TYR A 110 -10.55 -13.01 5.79
CA TYR A 110 -11.23 -13.92 4.85
C TYR A 110 -11.59 -13.24 3.51
N SER A 111 -11.74 -11.91 3.50
CA SER A 111 -12.05 -11.11 2.31
C SER A 111 -10.78 -10.51 1.67
N ASN A 112 -9.59 -10.95 2.06
CA ASN A 112 -8.31 -10.34 1.66
C ASN A 112 -8.26 -8.82 1.98
N ILE A 113 -8.85 -8.42 3.10
CA ILE A 113 -8.80 -7.07 3.62
C ILE A 113 -7.95 -7.11 4.90
N ASP A 114 -6.81 -6.44 4.84
CA ASP A 114 -5.98 -6.20 6.01
C ASP A 114 -6.53 -4.98 6.75
N PHE A 115 -7.09 -5.23 7.93
CA PHE A 115 -7.63 -4.21 8.79
C PHE A 115 -6.63 -3.87 9.88
N THR A 116 -6.17 -2.64 9.88
CA THR A 116 -5.32 -2.10 10.93
C THR A 116 -6.02 -0.93 11.63
N ARG A 117 -5.48 -0.48 12.76
CA ARG A 117 -5.99 0.72 13.46
C ARG A 117 -5.95 1.97 12.58
N TYR A 118 -5.14 1.99 11.53
CA TYR A 118 -4.86 3.17 10.73
C TYR A 118 -5.18 3.00 9.25
N SER A 119 -5.57 1.81 8.83
CA SER A 119 -5.86 1.54 7.43
C SER A 119 -6.76 0.34 7.19
N PHE A 120 -7.56 0.42 6.14
CA PHE A 120 -8.15 -0.71 5.45
C PHE A 120 -7.40 -0.94 4.15
N THR A 121 -6.81 -2.11 3.98
CA THR A 121 -6.03 -2.44 2.80
C THR A 121 -6.62 -3.66 2.11
N LYS A 122 -7.22 -3.47 0.95
CA LYS A 122 -7.65 -4.57 0.07
C LYS A 122 -6.44 -5.10 -0.68
N LYS A 123 -6.20 -6.42 -0.53
CA LYS A 123 -5.14 -7.15 -1.22
C LYS A 123 -5.73 -7.97 -2.37
N ILE A 124 -5.20 -7.80 -3.56
CA ILE A 124 -5.63 -8.51 -4.77
C ILE A 124 -4.43 -9.29 -5.31
N ASP A 125 -4.53 -10.64 -5.28
CA ASP A 125 -3.52 -11.48 -5.92
C ASP A 125 -3.74 -11.51 -7.43
N THR A 126 -2.94 -10.76 -8.18
CA THR A 126 -3.05 -10.59 -9.63
C THR A 126 -2.90 -11.90 -10.45
N ARG A 127 -2.51 -13.00 -9.82
CA ARG A 127 -2.48 -14.33 -10.45
C ARG A 127 -3.74 -15.13 -10.21
N LYS A 128 -4.33 -14.99 -9.01
CA LYS A 128 -5.53 -15.72 -8.59
C LYS A 128 -6.80 -14.99 -9.01
N GLU A 129 -6.83 -13.70 -8.76
CA GLU A 129 -7.97 -12.82 -9.06
C GLU A 129 -7.74 -12.16 -10.42
N LYS A 130 -8.17 -12.84 -11.48
CA LYS A 130 -8.04 -12.32 -12.85
C LYS A 130 -9.17 -11.32 -13.11
N LEU A 131 -8.91 -10.08 -12.79
CA LEU A 131 -9.80 -8.98 -13.16
C LEU A 131 -9.63 -8.67 -14.66
N ASN A 132 -10.75 -8.61 -15.37
CA ASN A 132 -10.75 -8.43 -16.83
C ASN A 132 -11.00 -6.98 -17.23
N SER A 133 -11.63 -6.19 -16.35
CA SER A 133 -12.04 -4.82 -16.67
C SER A 133 -11.78 -3.87 -15.51
N ILE A 134 -11.68 -2.57 -15.84
CA ILE A 134 -11.56 -1.50 -14.85
C ILE A 134 -12.84 -1.37 -14.00
N GLN A 135 -14.00 -1.70 -14.57
CA GLN A 135 -15.29 -1.68 -13.87
C GLN A 135 -15.35 -2.72 -12.76
N GLU A 136 -14.77 -3.93 -12.97
CA GLU A 136 -14.64 -4.93 -11.90
C GLU A 136 -13.77 -4.42 -10.77
N LEU A 137 -12.65 -3.78 -11.08
CA LEU A 137 -11.77 -3.18 -10.08
C LEU A 137 -12.47 -2.04 -9.34
N GLU A 138 -13.15 -1.14 -10.05
CA GLU A 138 -13.91 -0.05 -9.45
C GLU A 138 -15.01 -0.55 -8.51
N LYS A 139 -15.70 -1.63 -8.87
CA LYS A 139 -16.68 -2.28 -8.00
C LYS A 139 -16.04 -2.76 -6.68
N ILE A 140 -14.89 -3.45 -6.75
CA ILE A 140 -14.15 -3.90 -5.56
C ILE A 140 -13.76 -2.72 -4.67
N LEU A 141 -13.28 -1.62 -5.27
CA LEU A 141 -12.89 -0.44 -4.52
C LEU A 141 -14.10 0.31 -3.93
N THR A 142 -15.23 0.30 -4.63
CA THR A 142 -16.50 0.82 -4.11
C THR A 142 -16.97 0.00 -2.90
N GLU A 143 -16.90 -1.32 -2.96
CA GLU A 143 -17.22 -2.20 -1.83
C GLU A 143 -16.30 -1.92 -0.64
N LEU A 144 -15.00 -1.70 -0.87
CA LEU A 144 -14.06 -1.32 0.18
C LEU A 144 -14.48 0.01 0.86
N THR A 145 -14.89 1.02 0.09
CA THR A 145 -15.38 2.29 0.66
C THR A 145 -16.67 2.14 1.47
N HIS A 146 -17.55 1.22 1.06
CA HIS A 146 -18.76 0.90 1.84
C HIS A 146 -18.43 0.25 3.17
N ILE A 147 -17.46 -0.69 3.21
CA ILE A 147 -16.99 -1.32 4.44
C ILE A 147 -16.43 -0.26 5.39
N VAL A 148 -15.57 0.63 4.91
CA VAL A 148 -14.98 1.72 5.68
C VAL A 148 -16.06 2.59 6.32
N LYS A 149 -17.09 2.97 5.56
CA LYS A 149 -18.23 3.77 6.06
C LYS A 149 -19.08 3.00 7.08
N LYS A 150 -19.36 1.71 6.83
CA LYS A 150 -20.10 0.83 7.75
C LYS A 150 -19.41 0.74 9.10
N GLU A 151 -18.08 0.63 9.10
CA GLU A 151 -17.27 0.55 10.31
C GLU A 151 -17.06 1.91 11.01
N LYS A 152 -17.71 2.98 10.51
CA LYS A 152 -17.58 4.34 11.04
C LYS A 152 -16.13 4.80 11.14
N TYR A 153 -15.34 4.37 10.16
CA TYR A 153 -13.95 4.75 10.06
C TYR A 153 -13.87 6.15 9.46
N GLU A 154 -13.15 7.05 10.09
CA GLU A 154 -12.95 8.41 9.60
C GLU A 154 -11.74 8.43 8.65
N PRO A 155 -11.96 8.53 7.32
CA PRO A 155 -10.85 8.61 6.37
C PRO A 155 -10.02 9.86 6.63
N ILE A 156 -8.70 9.70 6.70
CA ILE A 156 -7.77 10.82 6.85
C ILE A 156 -7.18 11.13 5.48
N PRO A 157 -7.13 12.41 5.06
CA PRO A 157 -6.42 12.81 3.86
C PRO A 157 -4.96 12.35 3.91
N ILE A 158 -4.47 11.78 2.81
CA ILE A 158 -3.12 11.19 2.75
C ILE A 158 -2.02 12.23 3.04
N THR A 159 -2.29 13.51 2.80
CA THR A 159 -1.40 14.61 3.18
C THR A 159 -1.18 14.70 4.69
N GLU A 160 -2.12 14.18 5.49
CA GLU A 160 -2.09 14.18 6.95
C GLU A 160 -1.75 12.79 7.52
N ALA A 161 -1.95 11.74 6.74
CA ALA A 161 -1.58 10.39 7.14
C ALA A 161 -0.05 10.32 7.28
N LYS A 162 0.43 10.34 8.52
CA LYS A 162 1.83 10.05 8.79
C LYS A 162 2.08 8.61 8.32
N PRO A 163 3.18 8.35 7.58
CA PRO A 163 3.57 6.99 7.34
C PRO A 163 3.69 6.32 8.71
N VAL A 164 2.99 5.22 8.92
CA VAL A 164 3.13 4.41 10.13
C VAL A 164 4.53 3.83 10.07
N GLY A 165 5.50 4.58 10.61
CA GLY A 165 6.80 4.03 10.90
C GLY A 165 6.57 2.89 11.89
N ASN A 166 7.17 1.74 11.64
CA ASN A 166 7.22 0.65 12.58
C ASN A 166 7.69 1.20 13.92
N THR A 167 6.75 1.54 14.79
CA THR A 167 7.02 1.67 16.21
C THR A 167 7.08 0.24 16.72
N LEU A 168 8.31 -0.30 16.75
CA LEU A 168 8.66 -1.42 17.61
C LEU A 168 8.35 -1.08 19.06
#